data_4f526662bc76e94591bbed5988ff7bb2
#
_entry.id   4f526662bc76e94591bbed5988ff7bb2
#
_cell.length_a   1.000
_cell.length_b   1.000
_cell.length_c   1.000
_cell.angle_alpha   90.00
_cell.angle_beta   90.00
_cell.angle_gamma   90.00
#
_symmetry.space_group_name_H-M   'P 1'
#
loop_
_entity.id
_entity.type
_entity.pdbx_description
1 polymer ?
#
loop_
_entity_poly.entity_id
_entity_poly.type
_entity_poly.pdbx_seq_one_letter_code
_entity_poly.pdbx_strand_id
1 'polypeptide(L)'
;TIAFAFAYLVLFPGLGSFAGTKQWTSSDGLATEQQAANAKRDAALARYAQRPVAELVHDESALALGRGVFANHCAACHGSDARGARGYPNLTDGDWLWGGEPERVLETVLDGRNAAMPALGGVLGDDGVAETAVYVQKLAGGPVDPALASRGERRFATLCAACHGADGKGNPALGAPNLTDDTWLYGGDLAAITQTIRDGRQGAMPAHRTLIGEPRARLAVAWVLSGAGSAASAAGAGAPPQSP
;
A
#
# COMPACT_ATOMS: atom_id res chain seq x y z
N THR A 1 -30.30 45.05 -15.42
CA THR A 1 -29.68 44.60 -14.15
C THR A 1 -30.73 44.35 -13.07
N ILE A 2 -31.67 45.31 -12.80
CA ILE A 2 -32.67 45.17 -11.74
C ILE A 2 -33.66 44.03 -12.04
N ALA A 3 -34.18 43.95 -13.25
CA ALA A 3 -35.08 42.86 -13.70
C ALA A 3 -34.44 41.48 -13.56
N PHE A 4 -33.14 41.36 -13.86
CA PHE A 4 -32.36 40.12 -13.66
C PHE A 4 -32.26 39.76 -12.16
N ALA A 5 -31.98 40.74 -11.31
CA ALA A 5 -31.85 40.49 -9.87
C ALA A 5 -33.19 40.00 -9.27
N PHE A 6 -34.31 40.59 -9.67
CA PHE A 6 -35.62 40.12 -9.22
C PHE A 6 -35.92 38.70 -9.74
N ALA A 7 -35.66 38.43 -11.03
CA ALA A 7 -35.86 37.10 -11.60
C ALA A 7 -34.98 36.06 -10.85
N TYR A 8 -33.72 36.40 -10.57
CA TYR A 8 -32.81 35.53 -9.83
C TYR A 8 -33.31 35.21 -8.42
N LEU A 9 -33.75 36.22 -7.66
CA LEU A 9 -34.27 36.04 -6.30
C LEU A 9 -35.56 35.22 -6.23
N VAL A 10 -36.37 35.23 -7.30
CA VAL A 10 -37.56 34.40 -7.39
C VAL A 10 -37.21 32.95 -7.77
N LEU A 11 -36.21 32.76 -8.64
CA LEU A 11 -35.86 31.45 -9.17
C LEU A 11 -34.94 30.66 -8.27
N PHE A 12 -33.99 31.33 -7.60
CA PHE A 12 -32.93 30.73 -6.81
C PHE A 12 -32.99 31.15 -5.34
N PRO A 13 -32.41 30.39 -4.41
CA PRO A 13 -32.37 30.78 -3.01
C PRO A 13 -31.49 32.03 -2.83
N GLY A 14 -32.01 33.06 -2.16
CA GLY A 14 -31.26 34.31 -1.99
C GLY A 14 -31.68 35.17 -0.80
N LEU A 15 -32.79 34.87 -0.17
CA LEU A 15 -33.36 35.63 0.95
C LEU A 15 -33.66 34.69 2.12
N GLY A 16 -32.60 34.24 2.83
CA GLY A 16 -32.79 33.45 4.05
C GLY A 16 -33.52 32.13 3.83
N SER A 17 -34.73 31.99 4.34
CA SER A 17 -35.54 30.76 4.26
C SER A 17 -36.25 30.53 2.91
N PHE A 18 -36.17 31.43 1.93
CA PHE A 18 -36.81 31.24 0.63
C PHE A 18 -35.93 30.40 -0.27
N ALA A 19 -36.37 29.19 -0.57
CA ALA A 19 -35.65 28.23 -1.41
C ALA A 19 -35.65 28.52 -2.91
N GLY A 20 -36.41 29.54 -3.36
CA GLY A 20 -36.64 29.82 -4.78
C GLY A 20 -37.61 28.84 -5.44
N THR A 21 -38.22 29.24 -6.55
CA THR A 21 -39.20 28.38 -7.27
C THR A 21 -38.55 27.16 -7.93
N LYS A 22 -37.24 27.22 -8.23
CA LYS A 22 -36.46 26.08 -8.75
C LYS A 22 -36.03 25.09 -7.66
N GLN A 23 -36.19 25.44 -6.39
CA GLN A 23 -35.71 24.62 -5.25
C GLN A 23 -34.26 24.13 -5.40
N TRP A 24 -33.44 24.88 -6.13
CA TRP A 24 -32.08 24.54 -6.41
C TRP A 24 -31.20 24.83 -5.18
N THR A 25 -30.34 23.90 -4.83
CA THR A 25 -29.28 24.12 -3.85
C THR A 25 -27.91 23.85 -4.49
N SER A 26 -26.88 24.52 -3.98
CA SER A 26 -25.49 24.27 -4.45
C SER A 26 -25.04 22.84 -4.16
N SER A 27 -25.53 22.23 -3.09
CA SER A 27 -25.26 20.82 -2.75
C SER A 27 -25.88 19.85 -3.76
N ASP A 28 -27.15 20.10 -4.16
CA ASP A 28 -27.84 19.25 -5.16
C ASP A 28 -27.24 19.42 -6.55
N GLY A 29 -26.87 20.65 -6.90
CA GLY A 29 -26.15 20.94 -8.15
C GLY A 29 -24.82 20.19 -8.19
N LEU A 30 -24.01 20.28 -7.14
CA LEU A 30 -22.75 19.57 -7.03
C LEU A 30 -22.94 18.05 -7.08
N ALA A 31 -23.93 17.52 -6.35
CA ALA A 31 -24.22 16.09 -6.35
C ALA A 31 -24.60 15.59 -7.76
N THR A 32 -25.41 16.35 -8.47
CA THR A 32 -25.82 16.03 -9.86
C THR A 32 -24.63 16.03 -10.83
N GLU A 33 -23.76 17.05 -10.74
CA GLU A 33 -22.55 17.13 -11.55
C GLU A 33 -21.58 16.00 -11.24
N GLN A 34 -21.39 15.69 -9.94
CA GLN A 34 -20.56 14.57 -9.50
C GLN A 34 -21.10 13.22 -10.00
N GLN A 35 -22.42 13.00 -9.93
CA GLN A 35 -23.04 11.78 -10.46
C GLN A 35 -22.81 11.65 -11.96
N ALA A 36 -23.04 12.71 -12.74
CA ALA A 36 -22.81 12.70 -14.17
C ALA A 36 -21.33 12.44 -14.53
N ALA A 37 -20.39 13.08 -13.82
CA ALA A 37 -18.97 12.88 -13.99
C ALA A 37 -18.54 11.46 -13.60
N ASN A 38 -19.10 10.91 -12.52
CA ASN A 38 -18.86 9.54 -12.09
C ASN A 38 -19.38 8.53 -13.10
N ALA A 39 -20.62 8.68 -13.58
CA ALA A 39 -21.21 7.79 -14.56
C ALA A 39 -20.40 7.77 -15.89
N LYS A 40 -19.96 8.94 -16.35
CA LYS A 40 -19.11 9.05 -17.54
C LYS A 40 -17.75 8.35 -17.35
N ARG A 41 -17.15 8.53 -16.18
CA ARG A 41 -15.88 7.90 -15.81
C ARG A 41 -16.03 6.38 -15.66
N ASP A 42 -17.10 5.93 -15.01
CA ASP A 42 -17.36 4.50 -14.79
C ASP A 42 -17.66 3.78 -16.10
N ALA A 43 -18.36 4.42 -17.03
CA ALA A 43 -18.54 3.90 -18.39
C ALA A 43 -17.21 3.74 -19.14
N ALA A 44 -16.29 4.71 -19.00
CA ALA A 44 -14.96 4.61 -19.60
C ALA A 44 -14.10 3.49 -18.97
N LEU A 45 -14.34 3.17 -17.69
CA LEU A 45 -13.62 2.11 -16.96
C LEU A 45 -14.25 0.73 -17.10
N ALA A 46 -15.51 0.64 -17.57
CA ALA A 46 -16.24 -0.62 -17.69
C ALA A 46 -15.49 -1.67 -18.52
N ARG A 47 -14.78 -1.24 -19.57
CA ARG A 47 -13.96 -2.13 -20.42
C ARG A 47 -12.82 -2.84 -19.68
N TYR A 48 -12.40 -2.35 -18.52
CA TYR A 48 -11.34 -2.93 -17.70
C TYR A 48 -11.87 -3.79 -16.55
N ALA A 49 -13.14 -3.64 -16.19
CA ALA A 49 -13.72 -4.25 -14.98
C ALA A 49 -13.64 -5.78 -14.96
N GLN A 50 -13.74 -6.41 -16.13
CA GLN A 50 -13.75 -7.87 -16.27
C GLN A 50 -12.43 -8.43 -16.82
N ARG A 51 -11.46 -7.58 -17.16
CA ARG A 51 -10.18 -8.04 -17.72
C ARG A 51 -9.25 -8.49 -16.58
N PRO A 52 -8.59 -9.66 -16.73
CA PRO A 52 -7.57 -10.11 -15.79
C PRO A 52 -6.47 -9.07 -15.63
N VAL A 53 -5.97 -8.88 -14.41
CA VAL A 53 -4.85 -7.96 -14.15
C VAL A 53 -3.63 -8.34 -14.99
N ALA A 54 -3.36 -9.64 -15.16
CA ALA A 54 -2.25 -10.16 -15.97
C ALA A 54 -2.28 -9.70 -17.44
N GLU A 55 -3.44 -9.39 -18.00
CA GLU A 55 -3.55 -8.79 -19.34
C GLU A 55 -3.32 -7.28 -19.32
N LEU A 56 -3.79 -6.61 -18.26
CA LEU A 56 -3.71 -5.16 -18.12
C LEU A 56 -2.28 -4.66 -17.95
N VAL A 57 -1.36 -5.48 -17.44
CA VAL A 57 0.07 -5.13 -17.28
C VAL A 57 0.78 -4.83 -18.61
N HIS A 58 0.17 -5.20 -19.73
CA HIS A 58 0.68 -4.96 -21.09
C HIS A 58 -0.14 -3.93 -21.88
N ASP A 59 -1.17 -3.33 -21.27
CA ASP A 59 -2.05 -2.35 -21.91
C ASP A 59 -1.63 -0.93 -21.51
N GLU A 60 -0.97 -0.20 -22.40
CA GLU A 60 -0.46 1.17 -22.14
C GLU A 60 -1.55 2.12 -21.65
N SER A 61 -2.77 2.01 -22.20
CA SER A 61 -3.89 2.85 -21.77
C SER A 61 -4.34 2.50 -20.34
N ALA A 62 -4.34 1.21 -19.99
CA ALA A 62 -4.62 0.76 -18.63
C ALA A 62 -3.54 1.24 -17.67
N LEU A 63 -2.26 1.13 -18.04
CA LEU A 63 -1.14 1.57 -17.22
C LEU A 63 -1.15 3.09 -16.98
N ALA A 64 -1.47 3.89 -17.99
CA ALA A 64 -1.58 5.34 -17.85
C ALA A 64 -2.69 5.73 -16.84
N LEU A 65 -3.84 5.06 -16.91
CA LEU A 65 -4.93 5.24 -15.94
C LEU A 65 -4.54 4.73 -14.55
N GLY A 66 -3.91 3.56 -14.48
CA GLY A 66 -3.43 2.94 -13.23
C GLY A 66 -2.45 3.83 -12.48
N ARG A 67 -1.51 4.47 -13.20
CA ARG A 67 -0.60 5.48 -12.63
C ARG A 67 -1.36 6.61 -11.97
N GLY A 68 -2.41 7.13 -12.60
CA GLY A 68 -3.25 8.18 -12.04
C GLY A 68 -3.97 7.74 -10.77
N VAL A 69 -4.51 6.51 -10.74
CA VAL A 69 -5.13 5.94 -9.54
C VAL A 69 -4.11 5.78 -8.42
N PHE A 70 -2.93 5.23 -8.71
CA PHE A 70 -1.85 5.05 -7.75
C PHE A 70 -1.40 6.38 -7.14
N ALA A 71 -1.15 7.38 -7.98
CA ALA A 71 -0.71 8.71 -7.54
C ALA A 71 -1.70 9.37 -6.57
N ASN A 72 -3.00 9.17 -6.78
CA ASN A 72 -4.04 9.81 -5.97
C ASN A 72 -4.40 9.04 -4.69
N HIS A 73 -4.18 7.71 -4.64
CA HIS A 73 -4.70 6.89 -3.55
C HIS A 73 -3.66 6.03 -2.84
N CYS A 74 -2.49 5.81 -3.43
CA CYS A 74 -1.48 4.87 -2.93
C CYS A 74 -0.16 5.55 -2.60
N ALA A 75 0.21 6.57 -3.37
CA ALA A 75 1.52 7.23 -3.28
C ALA A 75 1.80 7.90 -1.94
N ALA A 76 0.77 8.30 -1.19
CA ALA A 76 0.94 8.90 0.14
C ALA A 76 1.66 7.95 1.13
N CYS A 77 1.45 6.63 0.98
CA CYS A 77 2.09 5.62 1.82
C CYS A 77 3.25 4.93 1.09
N HIS A 78 3.05 4.56 -0.19
CA HIS A 78 4.02 3.76 -0.93
C HIS A 78 5.04 4.57 -1.73
N GLY A 79 5.03 5.91 -1.61
CA GLY A 79 5.89 6.79 -2.42
C GLY A 79 5.38 6.98 -3.85
N SER A 80 5.73 8.09 -4.48
CA SER A 80 5.32 8.39 -5.87
C SER A 80 5.97 7.46 -6.90
N ASP A 81 7.07 6.84 -6.53
CA ASP A 81 7.85 5.85 -7.29
C ASP A 81 7.54 4.41 -6.87
N ALA A 82 6.58 4.21 -5.97
CA ALA A 82 6.17 2.93 -5.40
C ALA A 82 7.27 2.17 -4.61
N ARG A 83 8.36 2.86 -4.22
CA ARG A 83 9.47 2.24 -3.47
C ARG A 83 9.23 2.16 -1.97
N GLY A 84 8.08 2.64 -1.51
CA GLY A 84 7.73 2.60 -0.10
C GLY A 84 8.55 3.55 0.77
N ALA A 85 8.50 3.29 2.05
CA ALA A 85 9.27 3.96 3.09
C ALA A 85 9.32 3.03 4.32
N ARG A 86 10.04 3.40 5.36
CA ARG A 86 10.06 2.61 6.60
C ARG A 86 8.64 2.38 7.13
N GLY A 87 8.23 1.12 7.21
CA GLY A 87 6.88 0.70 7.60
C GLY A 87 5.88 0.60 6.45
N TYR A 88 6.26 1.00 5.24
CA TYR A 88 5.45 0.87 4.03
C TYR A 88 6.23 0.10 2.96
N PRO A 89 5.70 -1.05 2.47
CA PRO A 89 6.45 -1.90 1.55
C PRO A 89 6.80 -1.20 0.24
N ASN A 90 7.98 -1.53 -0.26
CA ASN A 90 8.38 -1.28 -1.63
C ASN A 90 7.55 -2.19 -2.55
N LEU A 91 6.94 -1.64 -3.57
CA LEU A 91 6.09 -2.37 -4.52
C LEU A 91 6.81 -2.59 -5.86
N THR A 92 8.11 -2.27 -5.93
CA THR A 92 8.93 -2.40 -7.13
C THR A 92 9.97 -3.51 -7.03
N ASP A 93 10.07 -4.14 -5.87
CA ASP A 93 10.90 -5.33 -5.64
C ASP A 93 10.09 -6.63 -5.87
N GLY A 94 10.74 -7.76 -5.68
CA GLY A 94 10.12 -9.08 -5.82
C GLY A 94 9.51 -9.64 -4.52
N ASP A 95 9.56 -8.87 -3.43
CA ASP A 95 9.15 -9.36 -2.11
C ASP A 95 7.71 -8.98 -1.76
N TRP A 96 6.86 -10.01 -1.71
CA TRP A 96 5.45 -9.87 -1.47
C TRP A 96 5.02 -10.61 -0.19
N LEU A 97 4.80 -9.86 0.88
CA LEU A 97 4.37 -10.41 2.18
C LEU A 97 3.14 -11.32 2.10
N TRP A 98 2.21 -11.02 1.21
CA TRP A 98 0.93 -11.73 1.07
C TRP A 98 0.82 -12.50 -0.25
N GLY A 99 1.93 -12.60 -1.00
CA GLY A 99 1.99 -13.18 -2.33
C GLY A 99 1.83 -12.15 -3.43
N GLY A 100 2.63 -12.31 -4.50
CA GLY A 100 2.74 -11.39 -5.66
C GLY A 100 1.87 -11.76 -6.84
N GLU A 101 1.03 -12.81 -6.72
CA GLU A 101 0.11 -13.18 -7.79
C GLU A 101 -0.88 -12.03 -8.07
N PRO A 102 -1.16 -11.69 -9.33
CA PRO A 102 -1.97 -10.53 -9.69
C PRO A 102 -3.30 -10.41 -8.93
N GLU A 103 -4.04 -11.51 -8.83
CA GLU A 103 -5.32 -11.52 -8.13
C GLU A 103 -5.16 -11.44 -6.60
N ARG A 104 -4.04 -11.92 -6.06
CA ARG A 104 -3.72 -11.78 -4.63
C ARG A 104 -3.36 -10.34 -4.27
N VAL A 105 -2.63 -9.66 -5.14
CA VAL A 105 -2.33 -8.22 -4.98
C VAL A 105 -3.62 -7.41 -5.11
N LEU A 106 -4.50 -7.77 -6.05
CA LEU A 106 -5.81 -7.14 -6.18
C LEU A 106 -6.67 -7.33 -4.92
N GLU A 107 -6.74 -8.54 -4.38
CA GLU A 107 -7.42 -8.83 -3.11
C GLU A 107 -6.85 -7.97 -1.97
N THR A 108 -5.53 -7.84 -1.91
CA THR A 108 -4.85 -7.00 -0.91
C THR A 108 -5.27 -5.53 -1.03
N VAL A 109 -5.41 -5.00 -2.23
CA VAL A 109 -5.88 -3.63 -2.45
C VAL A 109 -7.37 -3.48 -2.10
N LEU A 110 -8.20 -4.43 -2.52
CA LEU A 110 -9.64 -4.34 -2.33
C LEU A 110 -10.04 -4.48 -0.86
N ASP A 111 -9.50 -5.48 -0.19
CA ASP A 111 -9.96 -5.91 1.14
C ASP A 111 -9.03 -5.48 2.27
N GLY A 112 -7.87 -4.92 1.91
CA GLY A 112 -6.84 -4.51 2.86
C GLY A 112 -6.12 -5.71 3.48
N ARG A 113 -5.13 -5.40 4.33
CA ARG A 113 -4.38 -6.41 5.11
C ARG A 113 -4.07 -5.88 6.50
N ASN A 114 -4.10 -6.77 7.47
CA ASN A 114 -3.60 -6.52 8.82
C ASN A 114 -2.54 -7.56 9.14
N ALA A 115 -1.34 -7.11 9.45
CA ALA A 115 -0.24 -7.95 9.89
C ALA A 115 0.15 -7.57 11.31
N ALA A 116 0.35 -8.56 12.16
CA ALA A 116 0.81 -8.35 13.52
C ALA A 116 1.89 -9.39 13.88
N MET A 117 3.06 -8.90 14.26
CA MET A 117 4.07 -9.68 14.95
C MET A 117 3.94 -9.36 16.46
N PRO A 118 3.66 -10.32 17.32
CA PRO A 118 3.53 -10.07 18.76
C PRO A 118 4.85 -9.61 19.37
N ALA A 119 4.77 -8.82 20.44
CA ALA A 119 5.93 -8.47 21.26
C ALA A 119 6.41 -9.70 22.04
N LEU A 120 7.65 -10.08 21.85
CA LEU A 120 8.23 -11.27 22.48
C LEU A 120 9.21 -10.95 23.61
N GLY A 121 9.43 -9.65 23.92
CA GLY A 121 10.36 -9.22 24.97
C GLY A 121 10.05 -9.81 26.34
N GLY A 122 8.77 -9.88 26.72
CA GLY A 122 8.35 -10.47 28.01
C GLY A 122 8.55 -11.98 28.12
N VAL A 123 8.52 -12.70 26.99
CA VAL A 123 8.71 -14.16 26.97
C VAL A 123 10.18 -14.53 26.86
N LEU A 124 10.93 -13.80 26.06
CA LEU A 124 12.34 -14.08 25.75
C LEU A 124 13.32 -13.50 26.80
N GLY A 125 12.94 -12.41 27.46
CA GLY A 125 13.86 -11.58 28.22
C GLY A 125 14.92 -10.91 27.33
N ASP A 126 15.72 -10.02 27.89
CA ASP A 126 16.70 -9.24 27.11
C ASP A 126 17.76 -10.14 26.43
N ASP A 127 18.29 -11.13 27.12
CA ASP A 127 19.26 -12.06 26.54
C ASP A 127 18.65 -12.88 25.40
N GLY A 128 17.42 -13.37 25.59
CA GLY A 128 16.74 -14.16 24.58
C GLY A 128 16.38 -13.35 23.32
N VAL A 129 16.00 -12.08 23.48
CA VAL A 129 15.79 -11.16 22.38
C VAL A 129 17.09 -10.92 21.61
N ALA A 130 18.20 -10.64 22.31
CA ALA A 130 19.49 -10.41 21.69
C ALA A 130 20.00 -11.65 20.92
N GLU A 131 19.91 -12.83 21.53
CA GLU A 131 20.30 -14.10 20.89
C GLU A 131 19.47 -14.40 19.65
N THR A 132 18.15 -14.20 19.72
CA THR A 132 17.24 -14.41 18.57
C THR A 132 17.51 -13.41 17.46
N ALA A 133 17.78 -12.13 17.78
CA ALA A 133 18.12 -11.11 16.80
C ALA A 133 19.41 -11.43 16.05
N VAL A 134 20.42 -11.93 16.76
CA VAL A 134 21.69 -12.40 16.15
C VAL A 134 21.43 -13.58 15.20
N TYR A 135 20.57 -14.51 15.57
CA TYR A 135 20.22 -15.61 14.66
C TYR A 135 19.49 -15.12 13.41
N VAL A 136 18.53 -14.21 13.55
CA VAL A 136 17.83 -13.60 12.41
C VAL A 136 18.82 -12.86 11.49
N GLN A 137 19.79 -12.14 12.04
CA GLN A 137 20.87 -11.52 11.26
C GLN A 137 21.73 -12.56 10.52
N LYS A 138 21.99 -13.73 11.14
CA LYS A 138 22.65 -14.86 10.47
C LYS A 138 21.84 -15.38 9.29
N LEU A 139 20.51 -15.51 9.43
CA LEU A 139 19.62 -15.95 8.33
C LEU A 139 19.73 -15.03 7.12
N ALA A 140 19.85 -13.73 7.34
CA ALA A 140 20.05 -12.73 6.29
C ALA A 140 21.50 -12.67 5.75
N GLY A 141 22.37 -13.60 6.17
CA GLY A 141 23.77 -13.65 5.70
C GLY A 141 24.72 -12.67 6.37
N GLY A 142 24.28 -11.96 7.43
CA GLY A 142 25.14 -11.04 8.17
C GLY A 142 26.21 -11.74 9.03
N PRO A 143 27.32 -11.06 9.33
CA PRO A 143 28.36 -11.58 10.23
C PRO A 143 27.84 -11.58 11.68
N VAL A 144 28.02 -12.70 12.40
CA VAL A 144 27.46 -12.87 13.75
C VAL A 144 28.40 -13.67 14.63
N ASP A 145 28.24 -13.56 15.97
CA ASP A 145 28.86 -14.48 16.96
C ASP A 145 28.17 -15.86 16.84
N PRO A 146 28.92 -16.94 16.54
CA PRO A 146 28.35 -18.27 16.34
C PRO A 146 27.69 -18.85 17.59
N ALA A 147 28.19 -18.52 18.79
CA ALA A 147 27.64 -19.02 20.03
C ALA A 147 26.30 -18.37 20.37
N LEU A 148 26.19 -17.05 20.14
CA LEU A 148 24.91 -16.33 20.27
C LEU A 148 23.90 -16.82 19.24
N ALA A 149 24.32 -16.96 17.98
CA ALA A 149 23.46 -17.44 16.89
C ALA A 149 22.91 -18.86 17.20
N SER A 150 23.72 -19.76 17.71
CA SER A 150 23.28 -21.13 18.09
C SER A 150 22.23 -21.14 19.21
N ARG A 151 22.32 -20.21 20.17
CA ARG A 151 21.29 -20.06 21.20
C ARG A 151 20.01 -19.46 20.62
N GLY A 152 20.16 -18.44 19.76
CA GLY A 152 19.03 -17.82 19.04
C GLY A 152 18.27 -18.79 18.14
N GLU A 153 18.99 -19.70 17.45
CA GLU A 153 18.41 -20.76 16.61
C GLU A 153 17.40 -21.64 17.36
N ARG A 154 17.75 -22.07 18.57
CA ARG A 154 16.84 -22.87 19.40
C ARG A 154 15.60 -22.11 19.82
N ARG A 155 15.73 -20.81 20.11
CA ARG A 155 14.59 -19.95 20.44
C ARG A 155 13.71 -19.70 19.21
N PHE A 156 14.34 -19.46 18.07
CA PHE A 156 13.65 -19.28 16.79
C PHE A 156 12.80 -20.49 16.43
N ALA A 157 13.38 -21.70 16.54
CA ALA A 157 12.69 -22.94 16.25
C ALA A 157 11.43 -23.14 17.13
N THR A 158 11.44 -22.62 18.35
CA THR A 158 10.33 -22.79 19.30
C THR A 158 9.24 -21.73 19.15
N LEU A 159 9.63 -20.46 18.89
CA LEU A 159 8.71 -19.32 18.98
C LEU A 159 8.45 -18.63 17.65
N CYS A 160 9.37 -18.69 16.70
CA CYS A 160 9.32 -17.90 15.48
C CYS A 160 8.96 -18.74 14.24
N ALA A 161 9.44 -19.99 14.21
CA ALA A 161 9.29 -20.88 13.05
C ALA A 161 7.83 -21.15 12.66
N ALA A 162 6.89 -21.09 13.60
CA ALA A 162 5.47 -21.29 13.33
C ALA A 162 4.90 -20.25 12.32
N CYS A 163 5.43 -19.03 12.33
CA CYS A 163 5.03 -17.97 11.41
C CYS A 163 6.04 -17.79 10.28
N HIS A 164 7.35 -17.76 10.61
CA HIS A 164 8.40 -17.44 9.64
C HIS A 164 8.97 -18.64 8.89
N GLY A 165 8.47 -19.85 9.16
CA GLY A 165 9.04 -21.08 8.60
C GLY A 165 10.28 -21.55 9.37
N ALA A 166 10.57 -22.85 9.37
CA ALA A 166 11.76 -23.40 10.02
C ALA A 166 13.07 -22.94 9.34
N ASP A 167 12.98 -22.60 8.06
CA ASP A 167 14.06 -22.08 7.22
C ASP A 167 14.12 -20.54 7.19
N GLY A 168 13.18 -19.87 7.87
CA GLY A 168 13.10 -18.41 7.92
C GLY A 168 12.55 -17.73 6.65
N LYS A 169 12.04 -18.48 5.67
CA LYS A 169 11.58 -17.92 4.38
C LYS A 169 10.20 -17.26 4.42
N GLY A 170 9.60 -17.18 5.60
CA GLY A 170 8.33 -16.54 5.77
C GLY A 170 7.13 -17.42 5.44
N ASN A 171 5.94 -16.81 5.48
CA ASN A 171 4.68 -17.47 5.15
C ASN A 171 3.68 -16.45 4.58
N PRO A 172 3.47 -16.42 3.26
CA PRO A 172 2.53 -15.48 2.65
C PRO A 172 1.07 -15.64 3.09
N ALA A 173 0.67 -16.81 3.60
CA ALA A 173 -0.67 -16.99 4.13
C ALA A 173 -0.92 -16.22 5.45
N LEU A 174 0.16 -15.93 6.18
CA LEU A 174 0.14 -15.19 7.43
C LEU A 174 0.67 -13.75 7.29
N GLY A 175 1.21 -13.39 6.12
CA GLY A 175 1.92 -12.14 5.92
C GLY A 175 3.22 -12.05 6.74
N ALA A 176 3.82 -13.19 7.04
CA ALA A 176 5.08 -13.27 7.76
C ALA A 176 6.25 -13.15 6.75
N PRO A 177 7.16 -12.17 6.91
CA PRO A 177 8.22 -11.91 5.94
C PRO A 177 9.26 -13.02 5.90
N ASN A 178 9.92 -13.14 4.75
CA ASN A 178 11.18 -13.82 4.58
C ASN A 178 12.26 -13.11 5.41
N LEU A 179 13.04 -13.85 6.16
CA LEU A 179 14.12 -13.35 7.02
C LEU A 179 15.50 -13.72 6.49
N THR A 180 15.56 -14.30 5.27
CA THR A 180 16.80 -14.80 4.66
C THR A 180 17.31 -13.93 3.52
N ASP A 181 16.64 -12.83 3.25
CA ASP A 181 16.98 -11.83 2.22
C ASP A 181 17.44 -10.50 2.86
N ASP A 182 17.61 -9.49 2.03
CA ASP A 182 18.01 -8.14 2.41
C ASP A 182 16.84 -7.12 2.40
N THR A 183 15.59 -7.59 2.25
CA THR A 183 14.40 -6.74 2.20
C THR A 183 13.78 -6.58 3.58
N TRP A 184 13.91 -5.37 4.13
CA TRP A 184 13.51 -5.07 5.51
C TRP A 184 12.57 -3.88 5.61
N LEU A 185 11.32 -4.13 5.98
CA LEU A 185 10.29 -3.08 6.13
C LEU A 185 10.59 -2.08 7.27
N TYR A 186 11.25 -2.54 8.34
CA TYR A 186 11.54 -1.74 9.53
C TYR A 186 13.05 -1.52 9.78
N GLY A 187 13.89 -2.03 8.89
CA GLY A 187 15.35 -2.02 8.98
C GLY A 187 15.93 -3.38 9.35
N GLY A 188 17.04 -3.74 8.70
CA GLY A 188 17.74 -5.02 8.83
C GLY A 188 18.98 -4.97 9.72
N ASP A 189 19.28 -3.84 10.34
CA ASP A 189 20.35 -3.78 11.34
C ASP A 189 19.96 -4.47 12.65
N LEU A 190 20.98 -4.88 13.43
CA LEU A 190 20.74 -5.63 14.66
C LEU A 190 19.84 -4.91 15.65
N ALA A 191 19.93 -3.58 15.73
CA ALA A 191 19.12 -2.78 16.65
C ALA A 191 17.64 -2.77 16.22
N ALA A 192 17.36 -2.61 14.92
CA ALA A 192 16.01 -2.65 14.37
C ALA A 192 15.38 -4.05 14.51
N ILE A 193 16.14 -5.12 14.26
CA ILE A 193 15.69 -6.50 14.46
C ILE A 193 15.40 -6.75 15.95
N THR A 194 16.31 -6.35 16.86
CA THR A 194 16.13 -6.45 18.31
C THR A 194 14.87 -5.74 18.76
N GLN A 195 14.66 -4.50 18.31
CA GLN A 195 13.45 -3.74 18.61
C GLN A 195 12.20 -4.45 18.10
N THR A 196 12.24 -4.98 16.86
CA THR A 196 11.11 -5.69 16.25
C THR A 196 10.72 -6.92 17.06
N ILE A 197 11.68 -7.70 17.52
CA ILE A 197 11.42 -8.90 18.34
C ILE A 197 10.91 -8.52 19.74
N ARG A 198 11.50 -7.48 20.36
CA ARG A 198 11.12 -7.04 21.71
C ARG A 198 9.70 -6.47 21.74
N ASP A 199 9.42 -5.52 20.85
CA ASP A 199 8.23 -4.67 20.92
C ASP A 199 7.10 -5.14 19.99
N GLY A 200 7.41 -6.09 19.09
CA GLY A 200 6.48 -6.49 18.02
C GLY A 200 6.33 -5.45 16.91
N ARG A 201 5.53 -5.76 15.94
CA ARG A 201 5.13 -4.84 14.85
C ARG A 201 3.66 -5.01 14.52
N GLN A 202 3.04 -3.92 14.12
CA GLN A 202 1.70 -3.92 13.59
C GLN A 202 1.66 -3.06 12.33
N GLY A 203 1.14 -3.63 11.25
CA GLY A 203 0.95 -2.95 9.98
C GLY A 203 -0.48 -3.12 9.51
N ALA A 204 -1.07 -2.07 8.94
CA ALA A 204 -2.39 -2.13 8.34
C ALA A 204 -2.37 -1.44 6.98
N MET A 205 -2.84 -2.12 5.96
CA MET A 205 -3.22 -1.54 4.69
C MET A 205 -4.75 -1.47 4.65
N PRO A 206 -5.35 -0.29 4.54
CA PRO A 206 -6.80 -0.17 4.52
C PRO A 206 -7.42 -0.77 3.25
N ALA A 207 -8.66 -1.24 3.37
CA ALA A 207 -9.44 -1.69 2.23
C ALA A 207 -9.83 -0.51 1.32
N HIS A 208 -9.64 -0.67 0.02
CA HIS A 208 -9.94 0.38 -0.96
C HIS A 208 -11.17 0.09 -1.82
N ARG A 209 -11.87 -1.01 -1.59
CA ARG A 209 -13.05 -1.45 -2.36
C ARG A 209 -14.12 -0.36 -2.48
N THR A 210 -14.49 0.23 -1.36
CA THR A 210 -15.52 1.29 -1.32
C THR A 210 -15.01 2.65 -1.79
N LEU A 211 -13.70 2.89 -1.65
CA LEU A 211 -13.08 4.18 -1.98
C LEU A 211 -12.89 4.36 -3.49
N ILE A 212 -12.33 3.36 -4.16
CA ILE A 212 -11.95 3.46 -5.58
C ILE A 212 -12.71 2.50 -6.48
N GLY A 213 -13.31 1.44 -5.93
CA GLY A 213 -13.97 0.39 -6.69
C GLY A 213 -13.00 -0.55 -7.41
N GLU A 214 -13.49 -1.74 -7.75
CA GLU A 214 -12.67 -2.80 -8.34
C GLU A 214 -12.01 -2.42 -9.68
N PRO A 215 -12.68 -1.74 -10.64
CA PRO A 215 -12.04 -1.39 -11.91
C PRO A 215 -10.79 -0.52 -11.74
N ARG A 216 -10.83 0.45 -10.82
CA ARG A 216 -9.64 1.30 -10.55
C ARG A 216 -8.57 0.56 -9.78
N ALA A 217 -8.95 -0.32 -8.85
CA ALA A 217 -8.01 -1.18 -8.15
C ALA A 217 -7.24 -2.08 -9.12
N ARG A 218 -7.92 -2.73 -10.10
CA ARG A 218 -7.29 -3.52 -11.16
C ARG A 218 -6.26 -2.72 -11.96
N LEU A 219 -6.59 -1.50 -12.33
CA LEU A 219 -5.67 -0.61 -13.07
C LEU A 219 -4.45 -0.22 -12.24
N ALA A 220 -4.64 0.12 -10.96
CA ALA A 220 -3.53 0.45 -10.06
C ALA A 220 -2.59 -0.76 -9.85
N VAL A 221 -3.16 -1.95 -9.64
CA VAL A 221 -2.40 -3.19 -9.49
C VAL A 221 -1.66 -3.53 -10.78
N ALA A 222 -2.29 -3.39 -11.95
CA ALA A 222 -1.61 -3.59 -13.23
C ALA A 222 -0.40 -2.66 -13.40
N TRP A 223 -0.55 -1.38 -13.03
CA TRP A 223 0.57 -0.44 -13.08
C TRP A 223 1.71 -0.82 -12.12
N VAL A 224 1.41 -1.22 -10.90
CA VAL A 224 2.42 -1.70 -9.93
C VAL A 224 3.15 -2.92 -10.48
N LEU A 225 2.42 -3.94 -10.93
CA LEU A 225 3.00 -5.20 -11.40
C LEU A 225 3.72 -5.09 -12.76
N SER A 226 3.44 -4.04 -13.54
CA SER A 226 4.18 -3.76 -14.77
C SER A 226 5.62 -3.28 -14.54
N GLY A 227 6.01 -2.98 -13.29
CA GLY A 227 7.30 -2.38 -12.96
C GLY A 227 7.43 -0.91 -13.42
N ALA A 228 6.34 -0.29 -13.89
CA ALA A 228 6.35 1.07 -14.38
C ALA A 228 6.74 2.11 -13.30
N GLY A 229 6.54 1.80 -12.02
CA GLY A 229 7.01 2.60 -10.91
C GLY A 229 8.55 2.68 -10.87
N SER A 230 9.25 1.56 -11.09
CA SER A 230 10.71 1.50 -11.20
C SER A 230 11.25 2.31 -12.37
N ALA A 231 10.60 2.21 -13.55
CA ALA A 231 11.01 2.93 -14.75
C ALA A 231 10.86 4.45 -14.62
N ALA A 232 9.79 4.91 -13.92
CA ALA A 232 9.56 6.33 -13.67
C ALA A 232 10.65 6.94 -12.76
N SER A 233 11.15 6.19 -11.78
CA SER A 233 12.26 6.62 -10.92
C SER A 233 13.58 6.74 -11.68
N ALA A 234 13.87 5.81 -12.59
CA ALA A 234 15.07 5.86 -13.42
C ALA A 234 15.08 7.08 -14.37
N ALA A 235 13.91 7.46 -14.90
CA ALA A 235 13.78 8.65 -15.74
C ALA A 235 13.89 9.97 -14.96
N GLY A 236 13.48 9.98 -13.69
CA GLY A 236 13.58 11.18 -12.81
C GLY A 236 14.98 11.43 -12.25
N ALA A 237 15.83 10.41 -12.18
CA ALA A 237 17.20 10.54 -11.66
C ALA A 237 18.18 11.29 -12.60
N GLY A 238 17.72 11.61 -13.81
CA GLY A 238 18.51 12.34 -14.83
C GLY A 238 18.36 13.87 -14.83
N ALA A 239 17.60 14.46 -13.89
CA ALA A 239 17.53 15.92 -13.79
C ALA A 239 18.78 16.46 -13.08
N PRO A 240 19.53 17.43 -13.69
CA PRO A 240 20.69 18.03 -13.06
C PRO A 240 20.27 18.82 -11.80
N PRO A 241 21.15 18.91 -10.79
CA PRO A 241 20.87 19.68 -9.60
C PRO A 241 20.67 21.15 -9.98
N GLN A 242 19.56 21.72 -9.62
CA GLN A 242 19.37 23.15 -9.71
C GLN A 242 20.28 23.81 -8.68
N SER A 243 21.24 24.57 -9.15
CA SER A 243 22.17 25.35 -8.34
C SER A 243 21.43 26.42 -7.54
N PRO A 244 21.99 26.88 -6.37
CA PRO A 244 21.36 27.75 -5.40
C PRO A 244 21.06 29.15 -5.90
#